data_a82b772b86094c0d03d796fb90c9e55a
#
_entry.id   a82b772b86094c0d03d796fb90c9e55a
#
_cell.length_a   1.000
_cell.length_b   1.000
_cell.length_c   1.000
_cell.angle_alpha   90.00
_cell.angle_beta   90.00
_cell.angle_gamma   90.00
#
_symmetry.space_group_name_H-M   'P 1'
#
loop_
_entity.id
_entity.type
_entity.pdbx_description
1 polymer ?
#
loop_
_entity_poly.entity_id
_entity_poly.type
_entity_poly.pdbx_seq_one_letter_code
_entity_poly.pdbx_strand_id
1 'polypeptide(L)'
;RLHVAFVAEFSRGKSELINAIFFAGYGNRILPSTAGRTTMCPTELMFDKSKAPSIELLPIESRGSNASISEYKRFADEWQVVPIDTTSAEAMQDALRHVSDVVRVDRATAEKLGFAIGDSDSAVLRVDGDGTVEIPRWRHAVINFPHPMLEQGLVILDTPGLNAIGTEPELTLSLLPNAHAVLFILAADTGVTQSDLTVWREHIGTAGGRKKGRIVVLNKIDSLWDELKSAAEIDAEIARQVDTCAW
;
A
#
# COMPACT_ATOMS: atom_id res chain seq x y z
N ARG A 1 -11.21 -0.12 16.46
CA ARG A 1 -10.90 0.26 15.08
C ARG A 1 -10.91 -0.97 14.18
N LEU A 2 -11.42 -0.83 12.95
CA LEU A 2 -11.45 -1.88 11.94
C LEU A 2 -10.30 -1.66 10.95
N HIS A 3 -9.31 -2.55 10.96
CA HIS A 3 -8.16 -2.48 10.07
C HIS A 3 -8.42 -3.29 8.80
N VAL A 4 -8.36 -2.63 7.66
CA VAL A 4 -8.56 -3.22 6.33
C VAL A 4 -7.31 -3.02 5.49
N ALA A 5 -6.66 -4.10 5.09
CA ALA A 5 -5.47 -4.05 4.24
C ALA A 5 -5.86 -4.04 2.76
N PHE A 6 -5.34 -3.09 2.01
CA PHE A 6 -5.41 -3.02 0.57
C PHE A 6 -4.16 -3.66 -0.02
N VAL A 7 -4.32 -4.79 -0.66
CA VAL A 7 -3.22 -5.61 -1.19
C VAL A 7 -3.38 -5.77 -2.69
N ALA A 8 -2.33 -5.48 -3.42
CA ALA A 8 -2.32 -5.59 -4.87
C ALA A 8 -0.91 -5.78 -5.40
N GLU A 9 -0.77 -6.44 -6.53
CA GLU A 9 0.44 -6.36 -7.33
C GLU A 9 0.64 -4.95 -7.90
N PHE A 10 1.84 -4.68 -8.38
CA PHE A 10 2.15 -3.41 -9.03
C PHE A 10 1.17 -3.12 -10.18
N SER A 11 0.79 -1.85 -10.35
CA SER A 11 -0.06 -1.36 -11.44
C SER A 11 -1.51 -1.89 -11.46
N ARG A 12 -2.03 -2.49 -10.38
CA ARG A 12 -3.44 -2.92 -10.27
C ARG A 12 -4.42 -1.78 -9.96
N GLY A 13 -3.92 -0.56 -9.76
CA GLY A 13 -4.75 0.61 -9.48
C GLY A 13 -5.12 0.77 -8.00
N LYS A 14 -4.37 0.18 -7.07
CA LYS A 14 -4.61 0.29 -5.63
C LYS A 14 -4.66 1.74 -5.14
N SER A 15 -3.65 2.55 -5.47
CA SER A 15 -3.60 3.97 -5.08
C SER A 15 -4.72 4.79 -5.72
N GLU A 16 -5.12 4.46 -6.96
CA GLU A 16 -6.28 5.09 -7.61
C GLU A 16 -7.58 4.78 -6.88
N LEU A 17 -7.75 3.53 -6.46
CA LEU A 17 -8.94 3.13 -5.68
C LEU A 17 -9.00 3.88 -4.35
N ILE A 18 -7.86 4.01 -3.64
CA ILE A 18 -7.79 4.80 -2.40
C ILE A 18 -8.09 6.28 -2.68
N ASN A 19 -7.51 6.86 -3.74
CA ASN A 19 -7.82 8.23 -4.15
C ASN A 19 -9.32 8.42 -4.44
N ALA A 20 -9.94 7.50 -5.16
CA ALA A 20 -11.36 7.57 -5.50
C ALA A 20 -12.28 7.45 -4.28
N ILE A 21 -11.91 6.66 -3.28
CA ILE A 21 -12.73 6.46 -2.07
C ILE A 21 -12.57 7.62 -1.09
N PHE A 22 -11.32 8.05 -0.81
CA PHE A 22 -11.03 8.95 0.31
C PHE A 22 -10.75 10.39 -0.11
N PHE A 23 -10.32 10.62 -1.35
CA PHE A 23 -9.86 11.93 -1.81
C PHE A 23 -10.59 12.47 -3.04
N ALA A 24 -11.71 11.84 -3.47
CA ALA A 24 -12.47 12.28 -4.64
C ALA A 24 -12.92 13.75 -4.57
N GLY A 25 -13.21 14.25 -3.36
CA GLY A 25 -13.64 15.63 -3.13
C GLY A 25 -12.61 16.71 -3.52
N TYR A 26 -11.34 16.35 -3.69
CA TYR A 26 -10.31 17.31 -4.12
C TYR A 26 -10.22 17.49 -5.63
N GLY A 27 -10.90 16.67 -6.43
CA GLY A 27 -10.88 16.75 -7.89
C GLY A 27 -9.52 16.40 -8.52
N ASN A 28 -8.50 16.12 -7.71
CA ASN A 28 -7.15 15.78 -8.12
C ASN A 28 -6.69 14.49 -7.40
N ARG A 29 -5.70 13.81 -7.99
CA ARG A 29 -5.05 12.69 -7.37
C ARG A 29 -4.21 13.18 -6.19
N ILE A 30 -4.49 12.71 -4.98
CA ILE A 30 -3.82 13.10 -3.74
C ILE A 30 -2.69 12.14 -3.39
N LEU A 31 -2.97 10.82 -3.32
CA LEU A 31 -1.91 9.84 -3.15
C LEU A 31 -1.05 9.76 -4.42
N PRO A 32 0.26 9.86 -4.30
CA PRO A 32 1.13 9.73 -5.46
C PRO A 32 1.01 8.32 -6.04
N SER A 33 0.81 8.24 -7.37
CA SER A 33 1.00 7.00 -8.12
C SER A 33 2.14 7.24 -9.10
N THR A 34 3.32 6.81 -8.76
CA THR A 34 4.49 6.96 -9.62
C THR A 34 4.57 5.73 -10.52
N ALA A 35 4.53 5.93 -11.83
CA ALA A 35 4.81 4.86 -12.78
C ALA A 35 6.22 4.31 -12.50
N GLY A 36 6.33 3.02 -12.18
CA GLY A 36 7.60 2.37 -11.89
C GLY A 36 8.05 2.38 -10.42
N ARG A 37 7.39 3.12 -9.52
CA ARG A 37 7.68 3.09 -8.07
C ARG A 37 6.39 2.84 -7.30
N THR A 38 6.39 1.78 -6.56
CA THR A 38 5.33 1.41 -5.62
C THR A 38 5.37 2.34 -4.41
N THR A 39 4.28 2.45 -3.66
CA THR A 39 4.28 2.99 -2.29
C THR A 39 5.46 2.35 -1.54
N MET A 40 6.44 3.17 -1.19
CA MET A 40 7.73 2.67 -0.71
C MET A 40 7.69 2.25 0.76
N CYS A 41 6.77 2.79 1.57
CA CYS A 41 6.57 2.33 2.94
C CYS A 41 5.10 1.96 3.20
N PRO A 42 4.85 1.00 4.10
CA PRO A 42 3.51 0.71 4.58
C PRO A 42 2.87 1.94 5.22
N THR A 43 1.64 2.25 4.83
CA THR A 43 0.95 3.46 5.26
C THR A 43 -0.40 3.14 5.86
N GLU A 44 -0.69 3.73 7.02
CA GLU A 44 -2.02 3.71 7.63
C GLU A 44 -2.75 5.01 7.32
N LEU A 45 -3.98 4.93 6.81
CA LEU A 45 -4.89 6.06 6.69
C LEU A 45 -6.00 5.89 7.73
N MET A 46 -6.10 6.85 8.65
CA MET A 46 -7.02 6.79 9.78
C MET A 46 -7.47 8.18 10.21
N PHE A 47 -8.38 8.27 11.18
CA PHE A 47 -8.73 9.52 11.82
C PHE A 47 -8.68 9.42 13.36
N ASP A 48 -8.02 10.39 13.97
CA ASP A 48 -8.01 10.63 15.41
C ASP A 48 -8.38 12.09 15.66
N LYS A 49 -9.59 12.30 16.17
CA LYS A 49 -10.13 13.63 16.44
C LYS A 49 -9.36 14.43 17.51
N SER A 50 -8.51 13.76 18.29
CA SER A 50 -7.70 14.41 19.32
C SER A 50 -6.42 15.05 18.75
N LYS A 51 -6.08 14.74 17.48
CA LYS A 51 -4.92 15.26 16.77
C LYS A 51 -5.35 16.10 15.58
N ALA A 52 -4.57 17.12 15.26
CA ALA A 52 -4.72 17.84 13.98
C ALA A 52 -4.41 16.91 12.80
N PRO A 53 -4.96 17.18 11.60
CA PRO A 53 -4.58 16.47 10.39
C PRO A 53 -3.07 16.52 10.16
N SER A 54 -2.45 15.35 9.98
CA SER A 54 -1.00 15.23 9.93
C SER A 54 -0.56 13.90 9.31
N ILE A 55 0.70 13.85 8.90
CA ILE A 55 1.40 12.61 8.58
C ILE A 55 2.45 12.38 9.65
N GLU A 56 2.41 11.24 10.32
CA GLU A 56 3.44 10.78 11.24
C GLU A 56 4.32 9.78 10.50
N LEU A 57 5.62 10.02 10.43
CA LEU A 57 6.58 9.27 9.64
C LEU A 57 7.64 8.66 10.56
N LEU A 58 7.72 7.33 10.59
CA LEU A 58 8.73 6.61 11.36
C LEU A 58 9.98 6.38 10.51
N PRO A 59 11.16 6.88 10.91
CA PRO A 59 12.40 6.71 10.14
C PRO A 59 12.77 5.25 9.91
N ILE A 60 13.38 4.95 8.75
CA ILE A 60 13.78 3.59 8.37
C ILE A 60 14.84 3.00 9.31
N GLU A 61 15.67 3.86 9.90
CA GLU A 61 16.71 3.48 10.86
C GLU A 61 16.14 2.80 12.11
N SER A 62 14.87 3.03 12.42
CA SER A 62 14.16 2.37 13.52
C SER A 62 14.07 0.84 13.34
N ARG A 63 14.32 0.31 12.13
CA ARG A 63 14.48 -1.14 11.90
C ARG A 63 15.74 -1.73 12.55
N GLY A 64 16.73 -0.90 12.85
CA GLY A 64 17.93 -1.33 13.57
C GLY A 64 17.66 -1.75 15.01
N SER A 65 16.48 -1.45 15.55
CA SER A 65 16.02 -1.94 16.86
C SER A 65 15.06 -3.13 16.70
N ASN A 66 14.92 -3.93 17.78
CA ASN A 66 13.94 -5.03 17.81
C ASN A 66 12.51 -4.57 18.14
N ALA A 67 12.28 -3.26 18.32
CA ALA A 67 10.97 -2.72 18.67
C ALA A 67 10.00 -2.78 17.47
N SER A 68 8.77 -3.21 17.73
CA SER A 68 7.70 -3.23 16.76
C SER A 68 7.14 -1.83 16.47
N ILE A 69 6.45 -1.65 15.33
CA ILE A 69 5.73 -0.40 15.02
C ILE A 69 4.72 -0.07 16.14
N SER A 70 4.07 -1.07 16.73
CA SER A 70 3.12 -0.88 17.82
C SER A 70 3.77 -0.33 19.10
N GLU A 71 5.01 -0.70 19.36
CA GLU A 71 5.81 -0.14 20.46
C GLU A 71 6.19 1.30 20.15
N TYR A 72 6.68 1.58 18.93
CA TYR A 72 7.02 2.94 18.49
C TYR A 72 5.83 3.91 18.53
N LYS A 73 4.60 3.45 18.33
CA LYS A 73 3.39 4.28 18.47
C LYS A 73 3.19 4.87 19.89
N ARG A 74 3.92 4.37 20.89
CA ARG A 74 3.90 4.91 22.26
C ARG A 74 4.92 6.03 22.48
N PHE A 75 5.83 6.23 21.56
CA PHE A 75 6.93 7.20 21.65
C PHE A 75 6.79 8.23 20.53
N ALA A 76 6.04 9.30 20.83
CA ALA A 76 5.74 10.34 19.83
C ALA A 76 7.01 11.03 19.27
N ASP A 77 8.05 11.14 20.08
CA ASP A 77 9.31 11.82 19.73
C ASP A 77 10.12 11.06 18.65
N GLU A 78 9.82 9.78 18.43
CA GLU A 78 10.46 8.96 17.40
C GLU A 78 9.87 9.18 15.99
N TRP A 79 8.75 9.90 15.91
CA TRP A 79 8.03 10.14 14.66
C TRP A 79 8.26 11.58 14.19
N GLN A 80 8.59 11.73 12.92
CA GLN A 80 8.53 13.03 12.28
C GLN A 80 7.09 13.36 11.93
N VAL A 81 6.59 14.52 12.38
CA VAL A 81 5.21 14.95 12.11
C VAL A 81 5.21 16.05 11.06
N VAL A 82 4.46 15.83 9.98
CA VAL A 82 4.20 16.79 8.91
C VAL A 82 2.73 17.21 9.00
N PRO A 83 2.41 18.47 9.30
CA PRO A 83 1.03 18.96 9.32
C PRO A 83 0.43 18.92 7.91
N ILE A 84 -0.88 18.65 7.81
CA ILE A 84 -1.62 18.62 6.56
C ILE A 84 -2.62 19.79 6.55
N ASP A 85 -2.59 20.60 5.50
CA ASP A 85 -3.68 21.51 5.18
C ASP A 85 -4.70 20.78 4.29
N THR A 86 -5.84 20.43 4.87
CA THR A 86 -6.91 19.70 4.19
C THR A 86 -7.80 20.59 3.32
N THR A 87 -7.55 21.89 3.26
CA THR A 87 -8.36 22.85 2.47
C THR A 87 -7.87 22.97 1.02
N SER A 88 -6.64 22.54 0.72
CA SER A 88 -6.00 22.64 -0.58
C SER A 88 -5.54 21.28 -1.09
N ALA A 89 -5.93 20.93 -2.32
CA ALA A 89 -5.46 19.72 -3.00
C ALA A 89 -3.93 19.73 -3.19
N GLU A 90 -3.35 20.88 -3.50
CA GLU A 90 -1.90 21.03 -3.69
C GLU A 90 -1.14 20.81 -2.39
N ALA A 91 -1.60 21.43 -1.29
CA ALA A 91 -1.00 21.24 0.02
C ALA A 91 -1.10 19.79 0.50
N MET A 92 -2.23 19.12 0.23
CA MET A 92 -2.41 17.70 0.48
C MET A 92 -1.41 16.86 -0.32
N GLN A 93 -1.27 17.10 -1.61
CA GLN A 93 -0.33 16.40 -2.49
C GLN A 93 1.12 16.58 -2.01
N ASP A 94 1.50 17.82 -1.67
CA ASP A 94 2.86 18.13 -1.22
C ASP A 94 3.19 17.42 0.10
N ALA A 95 2.27 17.42 1.06
CA ALA A 95 2.44 16.70 2.31
C ALA A 95 2.57 15.18 2.08
N LEU A 96 1.69 14.59 1.25
CA LEU A 96 1.67 13.15 1.01
C LEU A 96 2.84 12.64 0.16
N ARG A 97 3.54 13.51 -0.57
CA ARG A 97 4.79 13.13 -1.25
C ARG A 97 5.85 12.62 -0.29
N HIS A 98 5.90 13.15 0.93
CA HIS A 98 6.88 12.71 1.94
C HIS A 98 6.79 11.22 2.26
N VAL A 99 5.63 10.59 2.11
CA VAL A 99 5.47 9.13 2.32
C VAL A 99 6.33 8.32 1.35
N SER A 100 6.63 8.89 0.18
CA SER A 100 7.43 8.25 -0.88
C SER A 100 8.90 8.71 -0.90
N ASP A 101 9.35 9.43 0.12
CA ASP A 101 10.74 9.85 0.22
C ASP A 101 11.66 8.63 0.29
N VAL A 102 12.80 8.75 -0.37
CA VAL A 102 13.83 7.72 -0.44
C VAL A 102 15.15 8.24 0.11
N VAL A 103 16.02 7.30 0.50
CA VAL A 103 17.38 7.58 0.93
C VAL A 103 18.33 6.61 0.23
N ARG A 104 19.52 7.09 -0.10
CA ARG A 104 20.60 6.27 -0.68
C ARG A 104 21.55 5.81 0.41
N VAL A 105 21.79 4.52 0.46
CA VAL A 105 22.67 3.87 1.43
C VAL A 105 23.56 2.87 0.70
N ASP A 106 24.64 2.45 1.32
CA ASP A 106 25.44 1.34 0.83
C ASP A 106 24.68 -0.01 0.98
N ARG A 107 25.09 -1.02 0.20
CA ARG A 107 24.47 -2.34 0.21
C ARG A 107 24.41 -2.97 1.61
N ALA A 108 25.49 -2.87 2.38
CA ALA A 108 25.57 -3.48 3.70
C ALA A 108 24.56 -2.85 4.68
N THR A 109 24.39 -1.53 4.60
CA THR A 109 23.38 -0.81 5.37
C THR A 109 21.97 -1.22 4.97
N ALA A 110 21.66 -1.34 3.68
CA ALA A 110 20.37 -1.80 3.21
C ALA A 110 20.05 -3.22 3.70
N GLU A 111 21.00 -4.16 3.58
CA GLU A 111 20.87 -5.53 4.07
C GLU A 111 20.68 -5.60 5.60
N LYS A 112 21.41 -4.77 6.36
CA LYS A 112 21.24 -4.64 7.83
C LYS A 112 19.85 -4.13 8.21
N LEU A 113 19.25 -3.30 7.38
CA LEU A 113 17.87 -2.80 7.55
C LEU A 113 16.82 -3.82 7.06
N GLY A 114 17.22 -5.03 6.65
CA GLY A 114 16.34 -6.11 6.27
C GLY A 114 15.86 -6.08 4.82
N PHE A 115 16.50 -5.29 3.96
CA PHE A 115 16.17 -5.28 2.54
C PHE A 115 16.92 -6.37 1.78
N ALA A 116 16.20 -7.13 0.95
CA ALA A 116 16.81 -8.06 0.01
C ALA A 116 17.27 -7.33 -1.25
N ILE A 117 18.58 -7.34 -1.49
CA ILE A 117 19.18 -6.67 -2.66
C ILE A 117 19.47 -7.72 -3.72
N GLY A 118 18.87 -7.57 -4.90
CA GLY A 118 19.08 -8.45 -6.04
C GLY A 118 20.11 -7.91 -7.00
N ASP A 119 20.80 -8.84 -7.68
CA ASP A 119 21.79 -8.51 -8.72
C ASP A 119 21.21 -8.60 -10.14
N SER A 120 19.92 -8.98 -10.29
CA SER A 120 19.22 -9.06 -11.57
C SER A 120 18.50 -7.77 -11.93
N ASP A 121 18.32 -7.50 -13.22
CA ASP A 121 17.58 -6.34 -13.71
C ASP A 121 16.09 -6.32 -13.28
N SER A 122 15.55 -7.48 -12.89
CA SER A 122 14.20 -7.63 -12.38
C SER A 122 14.10 -7.47 -10.87
N ALA A 123 15.20 -7.26 -10.15
CA ALA A 123 15.18 -7.06 -8.70
C ALA A 123 14.49 -5.73 -8.35
N VAL A 124 13.67 -5.75 -7.29
CA VAL A 124 12.95 -4.56 -6.79
C VAL A 124 13.96 -3.53 -6.26
N LEU A 125 14.99 -4.01 -5.55
CA LEU A 125 16.10 -3.19 -5.07
C LEU A 125 17.41 -3.73 -5.63
N ARG A 126 18.21 -2.86 -6.20
CA ARG A 126 19.51 -3.17 -6.79
C ARG A 126 20.53 -2.10 -6.46
N VAL A 127 21.79 -2.47 -6.58
CA VAL A 127 22.90 -1.52 -6.43
C VAL A 127 23.00 -0.68 -7.70
N ASP A 128 23.00 0.64 -7.55
CA ASP A 128 23.23 1.58 -8.64
C ASP A 128 24.71 1.60 -9.06
N GLY A 129 25.00 2.26 -10.19
CA GLY A 129 26.37 2.34 -10.73
C GLY A 129 27.37 3.06 -9.80
N ASP A 130 26.90 3.80 -8.81
CA ASP A 130 27.73 4.47 -7.78
C ASP A 130 27.93 3.61 -6.51
N GLY A 131 27.43 2.38 -6.51
CA GLY A 131 27.55 1.45 -5.39
C GLY A 131 26.49 1.62 -4.29
N THR A 132 25.53 2.53 -4.49
CA THR A 132 24.44 2.77 -3.51
C THR A 132 23.16 2.04 -3.89
N VAL A 133 22.27 1.91 -2.92
CA VAL A 133 20.91 1.36 -3.07
C VAL A 133 19.92 2.41 -2.61
N GLU A 134 18.89 2.66 -3.40
CA GLU A 134 17.80 3.53 -3.01
C GLU A 134 16.76 2.74 -2.23
N ILE A 135 16.55 3.09 -0.97
CA ILE A 135 15.57 2.45 -0.07
C ILE A 135 14.55 3.47 0.43
N PRO A 136 13.38 3.05 0.93
CA PRO A 136 12.43 3.95 1.57
C PRO A 136 13.10 4.71 2.72
N ARG A 137 12.82 6.00 2.82
CA ARG A 137 13.27 6.83 3.96
C ARG A 137 12.52 6.47 5.24
N TRP A 138 11.30 5.96 5.10
CA TRP A 138 10.39 5.69 6.20
C TRP A 138 10.12 4.20 6.35
N ARG A 139 10.09 3.74 7.60
CA ARG A 139 9.67 2.40 7.96
C ARG A 139 8.15 2.26 7.91
N HIS A 140 7.45 3.32 8.30
CA HIS A 140 5.99 3.35 8.39
C HIS A 140 5.48 4.78 8.33
N ALA A 141 4.27 4.97 7.79
CA ALA A 141 3.57 6.25 7.78
C ALA A 141 2.17 6.11 8.38
N VAL A 142 1.71 7.12 9.12
CA VAL A 142 0.34 7.22 9.59
C VAL A 142 -0.23 8.57 9.15
N ILE A 143 -1.26 8.53 8.32
CA ILE A 143 -1.97 9.71 7.82
C ILE A 143 -3.23 9.90 8.67
N ASN A 144 -3.27 10.96 9.46
CA ASN A 144 -4.46 11.39 10.19
C ASN A 144 -5.27 12.37 9.35
N PHE A 145 -6.39 11.91 8.79
CA PHE A 145 -7.19 12.67 7.84
C PHE A 145 -8.70 12.55 8.16
N PRO A 146 -9.44 13.67 8.24
CA PRO A 146 -10.89 13.65 8.50
C PRO A 146 -11.64 13.15 7.27
N HIS A 147 -12.32 12.02 7.42
CA HIS A 147 -13.19 11.44 6.40
C HIS A 147 -14.30 10.62 7.09
N PRO A 148 -15.57 10.68 6.63
CA PRO A 148 -16.69 10.04 7.32
C PRO A 148 -16.50 8.55 7.66
N MET A 149 -15.86 7.78 6.76
CA MET A 149 -15.57 6.36 7.01
C MET A 149 -14.48 6.18 8.08
N LEU A 150 -13.45 7.03 8.07
CA LEU A 150 -12.35 6.96 9.03
C LEU A 150 -12.81 7.43 10.43
N GLU A 151 -13.73 8.38 10.49
CA GLU A 151 -14.35 8.84 11.72
C GLU A 151 -15.14 7.73 12.43
N GLN A 152 -15.68 6.77 11.67
CA GLN A 152 -16.35 5.57 12.19
C GLN A 152 -15.37 4.50 12.72
N GLY A 153 -14.08 4.78 12.68
CA GLY A 153 -13.04 3.88 13.20
C GLY A 153 -12.45 2.92 12.16
N LEU A 154 -12.68 3.15 10.87
CA LEU A 154 -11.97 2.45 9.81
C LEU A 154 -10.50 2.90 9.77
N VAL A 155 -9.61 1.95 9.60
CA VAL A 155 -8.18 2.17 9.34
C VAL A 155 -7.81 1.42 8.08
N ILE A 156 -7.32 2.13 7.08
CA ILE A 156 -6.83 1.53 5.83
C ILE A 156 -5.33 1.30 5.97
N LEU A 157 -4.90 0.09 5.67
CA LEU A 157 -3.50 -0.26 5.52
C LEU A 157 -3.19 -0.29 4.02
N ASP A 158 -2.53 0.76 3.54
CA ASP A 158 -1.99 0.80 2.18
C ASP A 158 -0.63 0.10 2.18
N THR A 159 -0.56 -1.02 1.49
CA THR A 159 0.64 -1.86 1.48
C THR A 159 1.47 -1.57 0.23
N PRO A 160 2.81 -1.64 0.29
CA PRO A 160 3.63 -1.70 -0.93
C PRO A 160 3.15 -2.80 -1.86
N GLY A 161 3.44 -2.68 -3.16
CA GLY A 161 3.07 -3.73 -4.13
C GLY A 161 3.63 -5.10 -3.74
N LEU A 162 2.96 -6.16 -4.16
CA LEU A 162 3.27 -7.54 -3.76
C LEU A 162 4.70 -7.97 -4.08
N ASN A 163 5.33 -7.38 -5.09
CA ASN A 163 6.74 -7.61 -5.40
C ASN A 163 7.69 -7.16 -4.27
N ALA A 164 7.21 -6.28 -3.38
CA ALA A 164 7.92 -5.86 -2.19
C ALA A 164 7.68 -6.77 -0.97
N ILE A 165 6.76 -7.74 -1.04
CA ILE A 165 6.41 -8.60 0.12
C ILE A 165 7.63 -9.35 0.64
N GLY A 166 8.53 -9.82 -0.21
CA GLY A 166 9.78 -10.46 0.22
C GLY A 166 10.82 -9.49 0.77
N THR A 167 10.69 -8.19 0.49
CA THR A 167 11.63 -7.13 0.90
C THR A 167 11.12 -6.27 2.04
N GLU A 168 9.83 -6.40 2.39
CA GLU A 168 9.14 -5.63 3.43
C GLU A 168 8.63 -6.55 4.56
N PRO A 169 9.48 -6.92 5.52
CA PRO A 169 9.11 -7.86 6.59
C PRO A 169 7.94 -7.36 7.47
N GLU A 170 7.81 -6.04 7.62
CA GLU A 170 6.71 -5.46 8.41
C GLU A 170 5.33 -5.82 7.84
N LEU A 171 5.24 -5.92 6.51
CA LEU A 171 4.00 -6.24 5.83
C LEU A 171 3.53 -7.65 6.14
N THR A 172 4.44 -8.61 6.04
CA THR A 172 4.14 -10.03 6.20
C THR A 172 4.06 -10.46 7.66
N LEU A 173 4.88 -9.87 8.53
CA LEU A 173 5.00 -10.28 9.93
C LEU A 173 4.04 -9.57 10.87
N SER A 174 3.63 -8.34 10.56
CA SER A 174 2.79 -7.58 11.50
C SER A 174 1.51 -7.00 10.88
N LEU A 175 1.57 -6.38 9.72
CA LEU A 175 0.42 -5.64 9.19
C LEU A 175 -0.68 -6.57 8.65
N LEU A 176 -0.35 -7.48 7.75
CA LEU A 176 -1.33 -8.43 7.21
C LEU A 176 -1.91 -9.39 8.26
N PRO A 177 -1.11 -10.00 9.17
CA PRO A 177 -1.65 -10.83 10.23
C PRO A 177 -2.61 -10.10 11.18
N ASN A 178 -2.41 -8.80 11.42
CA ASN A 178 -3.24 -8.00 12.31
C ASN A 178 -4.42 -7.30 11.63
N ALA A 179 -4.54 -7.34 10.31
CA ALA A 179 -5.69 -6.83 9.60
C ALA A 179 -6.96 -7.65 9.91
N HIS A 180 -8.09 -6.98 10.08
CA HIS A 180 -9.40 -7.61 10.27
C HIS A 180 -10.00 -8.10 8.95
N ALA A 181 -9.69 -7.37 7.87
CA ALA A 181 -10.07 -7.75 6.51
C ALA A 181 -8.96 -7.41 5.52
N VAL A 182 -8.97 -8.11 4.38
CA VAL A 182 -8.06 -7.87 3.26
C VAL A 182 -8.90 -7.63 2.01
N LEU A 183 -8.67 -6.51 1.34
CA LEU A 183 -9.10 -6.26 -0.03
C LEU A 183 -7.96 -6.64 -0.96
N PHE A 184 -8.13 -7.71 -1.70
CA PHE A 184 -7.18 -8.18 -2.69
C PHE A 184 -7.58 -7.65 -4.06
N ILE A 185 -6.79 -6.75 -4.63
CA ILE A 185 -7.13 -6.02 -5.84
C ILE A 185 -6.44 -6.66 -7.03
N LEU A 186 -7.24 -7.14 -7.96
CA LEU A 186 -6.84 -7.64 -9.27
C LEU A 186 -7.23 -6.61 -10.34
N ALA A 187 -6.66 -6.71 -11.53
CA ALA A 187 -7.00 -5.82 -12.64
C ALA A 187 -7.47 -6.62 -13.85
N ALA A 188 -8.61 -6.22 -14.41
CA ALA A 188 -9.24 -6.91 -15.54
C ALA A 188 -8.37 -6.92 -16.81
N ASP A 189 -7.54 -5.88 -17.01
CA ASP A 189 -6.59 -5.78 -18.13
C ASP A 189 -5.46 -6.81 -18.08
N THR A 190 -5.15 -7.33 -16.91
CA THR A 190 -4.06 -8.29 -16.70
C THR A 190 -4.55 -9.68 -16.32
N GLY A 191 -5.73 -9.78 -15.74
CA GLY A 191 -6.26 -11.03 -15.16
C GLY A 191 -5.50 -11.48 -13.91
N VAL A 192 -5.69 -12.74 -13.54
CA VAL A 192 -5.00 -13.38 -12.40
C VAL A 192 -3.64 -13.90 -12.84
N THR A 193 -2.58 -13.45 -12.17
CA THR A 193 -1.22 -13.89 -12.46
C THR A 193 -0.76 -14.99 -11.49
N GLN A 194 0.34 -15.67 -11.82
CA GLN A 194 0.96 -16.64 -10.92
C GLN A 194 1.44 -15.98 -9.62
N SER A 195 1.89 -14.75 -9.69
CA SER A 195 2.30 -13.94 -8.52
C SER A 195 1.11 -13.66 -7.59
N ASP A 196 -0.05 -13.28 -8.16
CA ASP A 196 -1.29 -13.09 -7.39
C ASP A 196 -1.68 -14.37 -6.62
N LEU A 197 -1.59 -15.54 -7.28
CA LEU A 197 -1.90 -16.83 -6.67
C LEU A 197 -0.92 -17.18 -5.53
N THR A 198 0.36 -16.90 -5.72
CA THR A 198 1.39 -17.15 -4.70
C THR A 198 1.11 -16.33 -3.45
N VAL A 199 0.88 -15.03 -3.61
CA VAL A 199 0.57 -14.15 -2.48
C VAL A 199 -0.71 -14.54 -1.77
N TRP A 200 -1.75 -14.87 -2.53
CA TRP A 200 -2.99 -15.36 -1.95
C TRP A 200 -2.76 -16.58 -1.08
N ARG A 201 -2.06 -17.58 -1.60
CA ARG A 201 -1.81 -18.85 -0.88
C ARG A 201 -0.92 -18.67 0.34
N GLU A 202 0.17 -17.91 0.20
CA GLU A 202 1.19 -17.82 1.24
C GLU A 202 0.84 -16.80 2.33
N HIS A 203 0.18 -15.68 1.98
CA HIS A 203 0.01 -14.56 2.90
C HIS A 203 -1.43 -14.22 3.24
N ILE A 204 -2.39 -14.53 2.37
CA ILE A 204 -3.80 -14.18 2.58
C ILE A 204 -4.63 -15.42 2.90
N GLY A 205 -4.47 -16.49 2.13
CA GLY A 205 -5.27 -17.71 2.23
C GLY A 205 -5.07 -18.50 3.51
N THR A 206 -3.83 -18.58 3.99
CA THR A 206 -3.41 -19.42 5.12
C THR A 206 -3.24 -18.68 6.44
N ALA A 207 -3.36 -17.36 6.47
CA ALA A 207 -3.17 -16.54 7.67
C ALA A 207 -4.17 -16.92 8.78
N GLY A 208 -3.78 -17.89 9.52
CA GLY A 208 -4.16 -18.44 10.81
C GLY A 208 -5.49 -18.08 11.46
N GLY A 209 -6.30 -19.12 11.74
CA GLY A 209 -7.15 -19.29 12.93
C GLY A 209 -8.37 -18.37 13.11
N ARG A 210 -8.35 -17.14 12.74
CA ARG A 210 -9.51 -16.24 12.72
C ARG A 210 -10.05 -16.11 11.31
N LYS A 211 -11.38 -16.22 11.15
CA LYS A 211 -12.07 -15.92 9.88
C LYS A 211 -11.90 -14.43 9.61
N LYS A 212 -10.85 -14.05 8.87
CA LYS A 212 -10.68 -12.69 8.37
C LYS A 212 -11.64 -12.47 7.20
N GLY A 213 -12.19 -11.27 7.12
CA GLY A 213 -12.87 -10.84 5.90
C GLY A 213 -11.88 -10.83 4.73
N ARG A 214 -12.19 -11.53 3.65
CA ARG A 214 -11.41 -11.52 2.42
C ARG A 214 -12.32 -11.12 1.29
N ILE A 215 -11.93 -10.07 0.58
CA ILE A 215 -12.70 -9.53 -0.54
C ILE A 215 -11.74 -9.41 -1.70
N VAL A 216 -12.09 -10.04 -2.81
CA VAL A 216 -11.40 -9.83 -4.09
C VAL A 216 -12.10 -8.70 -4.82
N VAL A 217 -11.34 -7.73 -5.29
CA VAL A 217 -11.83 -6.58 -6.06
C VAL A 217 -11.25 -6.67 -7.45
N LEU A 218 -12.09 -6.80 -8.46
CA LEU A 218 -11.69 -6.71 -9.86
C LEU A 218 -11.76 -5.24 -10.28
N ASN A 219 -10.61 -4.61 -10.40
CA ASN A 219 -10.45 -3.21 -10.80
C ASN A 219 -10.20 -3.09 -12.31
N LYS A 220 -10.24 -1.87 -12.85
CA LYS A 220 -10.01 -1.54 -14.26
C LYS A 220 -10.94 -2.29 -15.21
N ILE A 221 -12.18 -2.51 -14.80
CA ILE A 221 -13.20 -3.15 -15.66
C ILE A 221 -13.52 -2.29 -16.90
N ASP A 222 -13.28 -1.00 -16.85
CA ASP A 222 -13.35 -0.07 -17.98
C ASP A 222 -12.42 -0.47 -19.13
N SER A 223 -11.33 -1.16 -18.86
CA SER A 223 -10.42 -1.71 -19.88
C SER A 223 -11.07 -2.80 -20.75
N LEU A 224 -12.17 -3.40 -20.30
CA LEU A 224 -12.96 -4.38 -21.04
C LEU A 224 -13.99 -3.72 -21.96
N TRP A 225 -14.17 -2.39 -21.84
CA TRP A 225 -15.06 -1.62 -22.69
C TRP A 225 -14.47 -1.52 -24.11
N ASP A 226 -15.25 -1.99 -25.07
CA ASP A 226 -14.90 -1.96 -26.49
C ASP A 226 -16.11 -1.41 -27.25
N GLU A 227 -15.92 -0.36 -28.04
CA GLU A 227 -17.00 0.27 -28.83
C GLU A 227 -17.63 -0.69 -29.84
N LEU A 228 -16.93 -1.80 -30.18
CA LEU A 228 -17.42 -2.83 -31.08
C LEU A 228 -18.24 -3.93 -30.38
N LYS A 229 -18.31 -3.89 -29.04
CA LYS A 229 -19.07 -4.86 -28.23
C LYS A 229 -20.37 -4.26 -27.72
N SER A 230 -21.41 -5.06 -27.67
CA SER A 230 -22.65 -4.71 -26.98
C SER A 230 -22.46 -4.72 -25.45
N ALA A 231 -23.31 -4.00 -24.72
CA ALA A 231 -23.31 -4.01 -23.26
C ALA A 231 -23.41 -5.45 -22.68
N ALA A 232 -24.21 -6.31 -23.28
CA ALA A 232 -24.37 -7.69 -22.85
C ALA A 232 -23.08 -8.54 -23.03
N GLU A 233 -22.30 -8.27 -24.07
CA GLU A 233 -21.01 -8.94 -24.29
C GLU A 233 -19.96 -8.45 -23.27
N ILE A 234 -19.97 -7.16 -22.94
CA ILE A 234 -19.12 -6.57 -21.91
C ILE A 234 -19.47 -7.15 -20.53
N ASP A 235 -20.75 -7.20 -20.17
CA ASP A 235 -21.21 -7.77 -18.90
C ASP A 235 -20.83 -9.26 -18.78
N ALA A 236 -20.95 -10.02 -19.88
CA ALA A 236 -20.52 -11.42 -19.92
C ALA A 236 -19.01 -11.58 -19.77
N GLU A 237 -18.21 -10.65 -20.30
CA GLU A 237 -16.77 -10.65 -20.13
C GLU A 237 -16.38 -10.34 -18.68
N ILE A 238 -17.01 -9.34 -18.06
CA ILE A 238 -16.80 -9.01 -16.63
C ILE A 238 -17.18 -10.22 -15.77
N ALA A 239 -18.32 -10.85 -16.01
CA ALA A 239 -18.77 -12.03 -15.27
C ALA A 239 -17.75 -13.18 -15.36
N ARG A 240 -17.22 -13.47 -16.55
CA ARG A 240 -16.16 -14.47 -16.73
C ARG A 240 -14.89 -14.16 -15.96
N GLN A 241 -14.48 -12.88 -15.93
CA GLN A 241 -13.32 -12.45 -15.16
C GLN A 241 -13.55 -12.63 -13.65
N VAL A 242 -14.74 -12.29 -13.17
CA VAL A 242 -15.14 -12.49 -11.76
C VAL A 242 -15.13 -13.98 -11.40
N ASP A 243 -15.70 -14.83 -12.24
CA ASP A 243 -15.69 -16.28 -12.02
C ASP A 243 -14.28 -16.87 -11.96
N THR A 244 -13.35 -16.34 -12.77
CA THR A 244 -11.94 -16.74 -12.74
C THR A 244 -11.25 -16.36 -11.41
N CYS A 245 -11.75 -15.35 -10.70
CA CYS A 245 -11.25 -14.92 -9.41
C CYS A 245 -11.87 -15.69 -8.22
N ALA A 246 -12.87 -16.54 -8.46
CA ALA A 246 -13.55 -17.35 -7.43
C ALA A 246 -12.81 -18.67 -7.19
N TRP A 247 -11.79 -18.67 -6.31
CA TRP A 247 -10.95 -19.81 -5.92
C TRP A 247 -10.67 -19.93 -4.43
#